data_510be27bfd61c14072a50889c0bcfcfd
#
_entry.id   510be27bfd61c14072a50889c0bcfcfd
#
_cell.length_a   1.000
_cell.length_b   1.000
_cell.length_c   1.000
_cell.angle_alpha   90.00
_cell.angle_beta   90.00
_cell.angle_gamma   90.00
#
_symmetry.space_group_name_H-M   'P 1'
#
loop_
_entity.id
_entity.type
_entity.pdbx_description
1 polymer ?
#
loop_
_entity_poly.entity_id
_entity_poly.type
_entity_poly.pdbx_seq_one_letter_code
_entity_poly.pdbx_strand_id
1 'polypeptide(L)'
;MKRILATTFSVLLACSAYAQGARPDISPAGEYMFAQRDTCQLFMSVYDPAPESETTLDGMAKPTILFVFGGGFVEGERNARSYLPWFRLYTENGYRVITIDYRLGLKGAGSIGPGSVGILYDAIEAGVEDLFSATAFIVENAEALEVDPANIVLSGSSAGAMISL
;
A
#
# COMPACT_ATOMS: atom_id res chain seq x y z
N MET A 1 -23.91 43.01 30.26
CA MET A 1 -24.64 41.73 30.24
C MET A 1 -25.35 41.56 28.91
N LYS A 2 -24.82 40.80 27.98
CA LYS A 2 -25.60 40.25 26.81
C LYS A 2 -24.71 39.36 25.99
N ARG A 3 -25.11 38.05 25.91
CA ARG A 3 -24.94 37.13 24.80
C ARG A 3 -23.56 36.63 24.46
N ILE A 4 -23.15 35.61 25.19
CA ILE A 4 -22.25 34.55 24.66
C ILE A 4 -23.00 33.25 24.94
N LEU A 5 -23.77 32.77 23.97
CA LEU A 5 -24.32 31.39 23.94
C LEU A 5 -24.89 31.14 22.55
N ALA A 6 -24.06 30.68 21.63
CA ALA A 6 -24.52 29.97 20.43
C ALA A 6 -23.37 29.61 19.46
N THR A 7 -22.29 28.99 19.90
CA THR A 7 -21.27 28.51 18.94
C THR A 7 -20.64 27.15 19.30
N THR A 8 -21.22 26.43 20.26
CA THR A 8 -20.64 25.13 20.68
C THR A 8 -21.43 23.89 20.23
N PHE A 9 -22.43 24.02 19.40
CA PHE A 9 -23.30 22.87 19.03
C PHE A 9 -23.09 22.32 17.61
N SER A 10 -22.28 22.95 16.76
CA SER A 10 -22.12 22.53 15.36
C SER A 10 -20.94 21.57 15.10
N VAL A 11 -20.02 21.40 16.05
CA VAL A 11 -18.84 20.54 15.85
C VAL A 11 -19.09 19.08 16.24
N LEU A 12 -20.07 18.82 17.10
CA LEU A 12 -20.39 17.46 17.56
C LEU A 12 -21.27 16.66 16.58
N LEU A 13 -21.92 17.29 15.62
CA LEU A 13 -22.74 16.59 14.62
C LEU A 13 -21.94 16.06 13.43
N ALA A 14 -20.77 16.62 13.16
CA ALA A 14 -19.91 16.17 12.04
C ALA A 14 -19.20 14.84 12.34
N CYS A 15 -18.95 14.50 13.59
CA CYS A 15 -18.32 13.22 13.96
C CYS A 15 -19.28 12.02 13.95
N SER A 16 -20.60 12.26 14.03
CA SER A 16 -21.59 11.16 14.05
C SER A 16 -21.93 10.61 12.67
N ALA A 17 -21.63 11.34 11.60
CA ALA A 17 -21.92 10.90 10.23
C ALA A 17 -20.91 9.89 9.67
N TYR A 18 -19.75 9.74 10.28
CA TYR A 18 -18.74 8.76 9.86
C TYR A 18 -18.94 7.35 10.42
N ALA A 19 -19.94 7.13 11.28
CA ALA A 19 -20.17 5.84 11.93
C ALA A 19 -21.31 5.00 11.33
N GLN A 20 -21.93 5.41 10.24
CA GLN A 20 -23.06 4.69 9.67
C GLN A 20 -22.79 4.22 8.25
N GLY A 21 -22.46 2.95 8.15
CA GLY A 21 -22.34 2.17 6.93
C GLY A 21 -20.92 1.71 6.69
N ALA A 22 -20.60 0.49 7.11
CA ALA A 22 -19.39 -0.16 6.63
C ALA A 22 -19.48 -0.21 5.09
N ARG A 23 -18.72 0.66 4.40
CA ARG A 23 -18.59 0.56 2.95
C ARG A 23 -18.01 -0.82 2.66
N PRO A 24 -18.48 -1.51 1.61
CA PRO A 24 -17.92 -2.81 1.25
C PRO A 24 -16.41 -2.68 1.05
N ASP A 25 -15.65 -3.69 1.45
CA ASP A 25 -14.22 -3.72 1.22
C ASP A 25 -13.97 -3.62 -0.29
N ILE A 26 -12.91 -2.88 -0.69
CA ILE A 26 -12.47 -2.87 -2.08
C ILE A 26 -11.75 -4.17 -2.39
N SER A 27 -11.84 -4.61 -3.62
CA SER A 27 -11.11 -5.77 -4.13
C SER A 27 -10.15 -5.35 -5.22
N PRO A 28 -9.02 -6.05 -5.39
CA PRO A 28 -8.12 -5.77 -6.50
C PRO A 28 -8.83 -6.04 -7.85
N ALA A 29 -8.52 -5.23 -8.84
CA ALA A 29 -8.96 -5.42 -10.22
C ALA A 29 -8.18 -6.54 -10.91
N GLY A 30 -6.94 -6.77 -10.48
CA GLY A 30 -6.09 -7.85 -10.99
C GLY A 30 -5.02 -8.28 -9.98
N GLU A 31 -4.58 -9.53 -10.12
CA GLU A 31 -3.46 -10.08 -9.36
C GLU A 31 -2.48 -10.73 -10.33
N TYR A 32 -1.19 -10.46 -10.17
CA TYR A 32 -0.13 -10.90 -11.09
C TYR A 32 1.04 -11.47 -10.31
N MET A 33 1.55 -12.62 -10.75
CA MET A 33 2.80 -13.17 -10.24
C MET A 33 3.95 -12.43 -10.92
N PHE A 34 4.74 -11.70 -10.13
CA PHE A 34 5.87 -10.92 -10.67
C PHE A 34 7.23 -11.60 -10.45
N ALA A 35 7.31 -12.54 -9.51
CA ALA A 35 8.54 -13.31 -9.31
C ALA A 35 8.26 -14.72 -8.75
N GLN A 36 9.11 -15.66 -9.15
CA GLN A 36 9.24 -16.97 -8.56
C GLN A 36 10.57 -17.04 -7.81
N ARG A 37 10.52 -17.38 -6.52
CA ARG A 37 11.68 -17.64 -5.68
C ARG A 37 11.72 -19.13 -5.32
N ASP A 38 12.86 -19.59 -4.80
CA ASP A 38 13.03 -21.01 -4.42
C ASP A 38 11.99 -21.47 -3.40
N THR A 39 11.55 -20.56 -2.52
CA THR A 39 10.68 -20.87 -1.38
C THR A 39 9.26 -20.37 -1.55
N CYS A 40 8.98 -19.44 -2.47
CA CYS A 40 7.66 -18.82 -2.63
C CYS A 40 7.46 -18.20 -4.01
N GLN A 41 6.18 -18.00 -4.32
CA GLN A 41 5.75 -17.11 -5.40
C GLN A 41 5.40 -15.75 -4.83
N LEU A 42 5.74 -14.69 -5.55
CA LEU A 42 5.46 -13.32 -5.16
C LEU A 42 4.47 -12.69 -6.13
N PHE A 43 3.40 -12.17 -5.58
CA PHE A 43 2.30 -11.57 -6.33
C PHE A 43 2.17 -10.09 -6.03
N MET A 44 1.60 -9.37 -6.97
CA MET A 44 1.09 -8.03 -6.78
C MET A 44 -0.42 -8.00 -6.98
N SER A 45 -1.08 -7.07 -6.29
CA SER A 45 -2.50 -6.77 -6.50
C SER A 45 -2.64 -5.34 -6.98
N VAL A 46 -3.44 -5.14 -8.02
CA VAL A 46 -3.71 -3.84 -8.63
C VAL A 46 -5.12 -3.39 -8.25
N TYR A 47 -5.22 -2.18 -7.73
CA TYR A 47 -6.48 -1.50 -7.43
C TYR A 47 -6.62 -0.29 -8.36
N ASP A 48 -7.61 -0.34 -9.22
CA ASP A 48 -7.86 0.71 -10.19
C ASP A 48 -8.48 1.95 -9.54
N PRO A 49 -8.26 3.14 -10.12
CA PRO A 49 -9.01 4.33 -9.76
C PRO A 49 -10.52 4.09 -9.88
N ALA A 50 -11.30 4.68 -8.99
CA ALA A 50 -12.75 4.60 -9.09
C ALA A 50 -13.23 5.22 -10.41
N PRO A 51 -14.22 4.64 -11.11
CA PRO A 51 -14.65 5.09 -12.45
C PRO A 51 -15.02 6.56 -12.55
N GLU A 52 -15.59 7.12 -11.47
CA GLU A 52 -16.03 8.52 -11.39
C GLU A 52 -14.94 9.47 -10.87
N SER A 53 -13.73 8.95 -10.59
CA SER A 53 -12.67 9.74 -10.01
C SER A 53 -11.88 10.50 -11.08
N GLU A 54 -11.37 11.68 -10.69
CA GLU A 54 -10.45 12.44 -11.53
C GLU A 54 -9.06 11.82 -11.46
N THR A 55 -8.57 11.35 -12.60
CA THR A 55 -7.24 10.68 -12.71
C THR A 55 -6.11 11.64 -13.06
N THR A 56 -6.41 12.93 -13.20
CA THR A 56 -5.41 13.97 -13.46
C THR A 56 -5.36 15.00 -12.34
N LEU A 57 -4.21 15.61 -12.15
CA LEU A 57 -3.98 16.76 -11.29
C LEU A 57 -3.20 17.81 -12.10
N ASP A 58 -3.74 19.03 -12.23
CA ASP A 58 -3.16 20.09 -13.03
C ASP A 58 -2.84 19.68 -14.48
N GLY A 59 -3.66 18.81 -15.07
CA GLY A 59 -3.49 18.30 -16.43
C GLY A 59 -2.46 17.17 -16.58
N MET A 60 -1.84 16.73 -15.48
CA MET A 60 -0.91 15.59 -15.45
C MET A 60 -1.60 14.36 -14.84
N ALA A 61 -1.27 13.17 -15.34
CA ALA A 61 -1.76 11.93 -14.75
C ALA A 61 -1.31 11.82 -13.28
N LYS A 62 -2.22 11.37 -12.42
CA LYS A 62 -1.86 11.08 -11.02
C LYS A 62 -0.90 9.90 -10.96
N PRO A 63 0.06 9.90 -10.01
CA PRO A 63 1.01 8.82 -9.89
C PRO A 63 0.35 7.51 -9.49
N THR A 64 0.96 6.39 -9.88
CA THR A 64 0.67 5.09 -9.33
C THR A 64 1.36 4.96 -7.97
N ILE A 65 0.64 4.52 -6.95
CA ILE A 65 1.19 4.28 -5.62
C ILE A 65 1.61 2.82 -5.54
N LEU A 66 2.91 2.56 -5.46
CA LEU A 66 3.46 1.24 -5.20
C LEU A 66 3.65 1.08 -3.69
N PHE A 67 2.80 0.25 -3.08
CA PHE A 67 2.73 0.08 -1.63
C PHE A 67 3.36 -1.23 -1.18
N VAL A 68 4.20 -1.15 -0.13
CA VAL A 68 4.85 -2.28 0.52
C VAL A 68 4.36 -2.39 1.97
N PHE A 69 3.77 -3.54 2.32
CA PHE A 69 3.19 -3.75 3.64
C PHE A 69 4.23 -3.90 4.75
N GLY A 70 3.80 -3.69 6.00
CA GLY A 70 4.60 -3.94 7.20
C GLY A 70 4.34 -5.30 7.81
N GLY A 71 5.07 -5.64 8.85
CA GLY A 71 4.93 -6.90 9.60
C GLY A 71 6.25 -7.42 10.14
N GLY A 72 7.26 -6.54 10.25
CA GLY A 72 8.55 -6.86 10.86
C GLY A 72 9.35 -7.91 10.12
N PHE A 73 9.09 -8.16 8.84
CA PHE A 73 9.67 -9.25 8.05
C PHE A 73 9.29 -10.66 8.54
N VAL A 74 8.35 -10.75 9.47
CA VAL A 74 7.88 -12.00 10.09
C VAL A 74 6.52 -12.43 9.55
N GLU A 75 5.62 -11.45 9.36
CA GLU A 75 4.23 -11.65 9.00
C GLU A 75 3.71 -10.50 8.15
N GLY A 76 2.45 -10.60 7.72
CA GLY A 76 1.77 -9.59 6.93
C GLY A 76 1.41 -10.10 5.55
N GLU A 77 0.57 -9.33 4.89
CA GLU A 77 0.10 -9.63 3.53
C GLU A 77 -0.26 -8.33 2.79
N ARG A 78 -0.09 -8.35 1.47
CA ARG A 78 -0.31 -7.18 0.60
C ARG A 78 -1.75 -6.64 0.65
N ASN A 79 -2.74 -7.51 0.89
CA ASN A 79 -4.16 -7.17 0.92
C ASN A 79 -4.75 -7.17 2.34
N ALA A 80 -3.91 -6.95 3.38
CA ALA A 80 -4.38 -6.93 4.76
C ALA A 80 -5.51 -5.90 4.95
N ARG A 81 -6.56 -6.31 5.66
CA ARG A 81 -7.76 -5.47 5.90
C ARG A 81 -7.45 -4.09 6.48
N SER A 82 -6.37 -3.98 7.23
CA SER A 82 -5.91 -2.71 7.80
C SER A 82 -5.49 -1.68 6.76
N TYR A 83 -5.10 -2.10 5.56
CA TYR A 83 -4.67 -1.21 4.47
C TYR A 83 -5.81 -0.85 3.51
N LEU A 84 -6.87 -1.66 3.41
CA LEU A 84 -7.96 -1.44 2.46
C LEU A 84 -8.64 -0.06 2.58
N PRO A 85 -8.81 0.55 3.78
CA PRO A 85 -9.33 1.92 3.88
C PRO A 85 -8.43 2.95 3.20
N TRP A 86 -7.09 2.76 3.25
CA TRP A 86 -6.13 3.62 2.57
C TRP A 86 -6.18 3.44 1.06
N PHE A 87 -6.20 2.19 0.59
CA PHE A 87 -6.32 1.89 -0.84
C PHE A 87 -7.60 2.46 -1.42
N ARG A 88 -8.72 2.36 -0.70
CA ARG A 88 -9.98 2.99 -1.08
C ARG A 88 -9.84 4.51 -1.17
N LEU A 89 -9.25 5.15 -0.17
CA LEU A 89 -9.05 6.60 -0.18
C LEU A 89 -8.26 7.03 -1.43
N TYR A 90 -7.20 6.32 -1.78
CA TYR A 90 -6.42 6.63 -2.96
C TYR A 90 -7.21 6.41 -4.25
N THR A 91 -7.88 5.27 -4.39
CA THR A 91 -8.64 4.96 -5.61
C THR A 91 -9.85 5.88 -5.80
N GLU A 92 -10.58 6.23 -4.75
CA GLU A 92 -11.66 7.22 -4.78
C GLU A 92 -11.15 8.63 -5.17
N ASN A 93 -9.87 8.91 -4.95
CA ASN A 93 -9.23 10.14 -5.40
C ASN A 93 -8.43 9.99 -6.71
N GLY A 94 -8.67 8.95 -7.48
CA GLY A 94 -8.14 8.79 -8.84
C GLY A 94 -6.72 8.24 -8.94
N TYR A 95 -6.14 7.75 -7.84
CA TYR A 95 -4.84 7.09 -7.87
C TYR A 95 -5.00 5.59 -8.12
N ARG A 96 -4.11 5.02 -8.90
CA ARG A 96 -3.92 3.57 -8.96
C ARG A 96 -3.05 3.14 -7.78
N VAL A 97 -3.38 2.00 -7.15
CA VAL A 97 -2.56 1.41 -6.08
C VAL A 97 -2.12 0.03 -6.52
N ILE A 98 -0.82 -0.23 -6.44
CA ILE A 98 -0.25 -1.57 -6.60
C ILE A 98 0.39 -1.93 -5.27
N THR A 99 0.02 -3.06 -4.71
CA THR A 99 0.62 -3.61 -3.50
C THR A 99 1.28 -4.93 -3.80
N ILE A 100 2.42 -5.21 -3.17
CA ILE A 100 3.28 -6.34 -3.52
C ILE A 100 3.55 -7.25 -2.33
N ASP A 101 3.76 -8.54 -2.61
CA ASP A 101 4.40 -9.46 -1.70
C ASP A 101 5.91 -9.21 -1.68
N TYR A 102 6.55 -9.55 -0.57
CA TYR A 102 8.00 -9.67 -0.45
C TYR A 102 8.34 -10.84 0.48
N ARG A 103 9.55 -11.37 0.40
CA ARG A 103 10.01 -12.46 1.27
C ARG A 103 10.05 -12.04 2.73
N LEU A 104 9.36 -12.79 3.57
CA LEU A 104 9.35 -12.60 5.03
C LEU A 104 10.59 -13.26 5.64
N GLY A 105 11.76 -12.62 5.48
CA GLY A 105 13.06 -13.19 5.80
C GLY A 105 13.28 -13.53 7.28
N LEU A 106 12.44 -13.03 8.17
CA LEU A 106 12.49 -13.34 9.61
C LEU A 106 11.37 -14.30 10.06
N LYS A 107 10.55 -14.81 9.13
CA LYS A 107 9.50 -15.78 9.47
C LYS A 107 10.11 -17.05 10.03
N GLY A 108 9.77 -17.36 11.29
CA GLY A 108 10.32 -18.54 11.99
C GLY A 108 11.70 -18.36 12.62
N ALA A 109 12.27 -17.17 12.56
CA ALA A 109 13.62 -16.90 13.10
C ALA A 109 13.69 -16.86 14.65
N GLY A 110 12.57 -17.00 15.36
CA GLY A 110 12.50 -16.90 16.81
C GLY A 110 12.66 -15.46 17.31
N SER A 111 13.18 -15.31 18.54
CA SER A 111 13.37 -13.97 19.13
C SER A 111 14.53 -13.24 18.47
N ILE A 112 14.28 -12.02 18.02
CA ILE A 112 15.31 -11.12 17.48
C ILE A 112 15.99 -10.41 18.65
N GLY A 113 17.30 -10.59 18.76
CA GLY A 113 18.14 -9.99 19.80
C GLY A 113 19.37 -9.29 19.19
N PRO A 114 20.29 -8.76 20.02
CA PRO A 114 21.47 -8.05 19.54
C PRO A 114 22.35 -8.83 18.55
N GLY A 115 22.33 -10.17 18.62
CA GLY A 115 23.04 -11.05 17.68
C GLY A 115 22.33 -11.30 16.35
N SER A 116 21.11 -10.79 16.19
CA SER A 116 20.26 -11.03 15.01
C SER A 116 20.38 -9.93 13.95
N VAL A 117 21.30 -8.99 14.10
CA VAL A 117 21.45 -7.85 13.18
C VAL A 117 21.73 -8.33 11.75
N GLY A 118 22.54 -9.37 11.56
CA GLY A 118 22.85 -9.94 10.26
C GLY A 118 21.59 -10.44 9.54
N ILE A 119 20.79 -11.26 10.21
CA ILE A 119 19.56 -11.81 9.60
C ILE A 119 18.51 -10.73 9.30
N LEU A 120 18.52 -9.61 10.05
CA LEU A 120 17.67 -8.47 9.72
C LEU A 120 18.12 -7.78 8.43
N TYR A 121 19.43 -7.58 8.25
CA TYR A 121 19.98 -7.05 7.00
C TYR A 121 19.67 -7.96 5.81
N ASP A 122 19.83 -9.27 5.96
CA ASP A 122 19.51 -10.25 4.91
C ASP A 122 18.01 -10.18 4.55
N ALA A 123 17.13 -9.98 5.55
CA ALA A 123 15.69 -9.83 5.32
C ALA A 123 15.33 -8.52 4.60
N ILE A 124 16.01 -7.42 4.93
CA ILE A 124 15.85 -6.14 4.24
C ILE A 124 16.33 -6.26 2.79
N GLU A 125 17.53 -6.81 2.58
CA GLU A 125 18.11 -7.01 1.24
C GLU A 125 17.19 -7.86 0.35
N ALA A 126 16.68 -8.97 0.88
CA ALA A 126 15.73 -9.81 0.20
C ALA A 126 14.44 -9.06 -0.19
N GLY A 127 13.91 -8.22 0.72
CA GLY A 127 12.74 -7.40 0.44
C GLY A 127 13.00 -6.33 -0.64
N VAL A 128 14.18 -5.73 -0.62
CA VAL A 128 14.61 -4.75 -1.64
C VAL A 128 14.73 -5.41 -3.02
N GLU A 129 15.35 -6.59 -3.11
CA GLU A 129 15.40 -7.38 -4.36
C GLU A 129 14.01 -7.70 -4.89
N ASP A 130 13.06 -8.01 -4.00
CA ASP A 130 11.69 -8.30 -4.39
C ASP A 130 10.96 -7.05 -4.89
N LEU A 131 11.19 -5.89 -4.26
CA LEU A 131 10.69 -4.60 -4.74
C LEU A 131 11.25 -4.25 -6.12
N PHE A 132 12.55 -4.46 -6.37
CA PHE A 132 13.15 -4.26 -7.70
C PHE A 132 12.51 -5.17 -8.73
N SER A 133 12.27 -6.44 -8.39
CA SER A 133 11.61 -7.40 -9.30
C SER A 133 10.17 -6.97 -9.63
N ALA A 134 9.42 -6.49 -8.62
CA ALA A 134 8.08 -5.96 -8.83
C ALA A 134 8.09 -4.71 -9.71
N THR A 135 9.04 -3.80 -9.47
CA THR A 135 9.19 -2.58 -10.27
C THR A 135 9.55 -2.91 -11.72
N ALA A 136 10.47 -3.85 -11.94
CA ALA A 136 10.82 -4.30 -13.29
C ALA A 136 9.58 -4.89 -14.01
N PHE A 137 8.82 -5.75 -13.34
CA PHE A 137 7.58 -6.30 -13.88
C PHE A 137 6.57 -5.20 -14.26
N ILE A 138 6.39 -4.19 -13.40
CA ILE A 138 5.49 -3.05 -13.66
C ILE A 138 5.95 -2.28 -14.90
N VAL A 139 7.25 -2.00 -15.02
CA VAL A 139 7.81 -1.27 -16.17
C VAL A 139 7.65 -2.07 -17.46
N GLU A 140 7.93 -3.36 -17.44
CA GLU A 140 7.80 -4.26 -18.60
C GLU A 140 6.34 -4.43 -19.05
N ASN A 141 5.38 -4.33 -18.14
CA ASN A 141 3.96 -4.50 -18.40
C ASN A 141 3.16 -3.19 -18.25
N ALA A 142 3.82 -2.05 -18.36
CA ALA A 142 3.26 -0.73 -18.03
C ALA A 142 1.98 -0.41 -18.81
N GLU A 143 1.93 -0.75 -20.11
CA GLU A 143 0.76 -0.55 -20.95
C GLU A 143 -0.43 -1.41 -20.47
N ALA A 144 -0.20 -2.69 -20.21
CA ALA A 144 -1.24 -3.63 -19.76
C ALA A 144 -1.75 -3.32 -18.34
N LEU A 145 -0.88 -2.74 -17.49
CA LEU A 145 -1.22 -2.30 -16.15
C LEU A 145 -1.74 -0.86 -16.11
N GLU A 146 -1.75 -0.17 -17.26
CA GLU A 146 -2.11 1.24 -17.38
C GLU A 146 -1.32 2.13 -16.40
N VAL A 147 -0.02 1.91 -16.29
CA VAL A 147 0.91 2.62 -15.40
C VAL A 147 1.84 3.51 -16.24
N ASP A 148 2.06 4.74 -15.81
CA ASP A 148 3.17 5.55 -16.30
C ASP A 148 4.43 5.24 -15.47
N PRO A 149 5.45 4.56 -16.05
CA PRO A 149 6.66 4.19 -15.33
C PRO A 149 7.47 5.37 -14.79
N ALA A 150 7.29 6.55 -15.39
CA ALA A 150 7.95 7.77 -14.93
C ALA A 150 7.24 8.44 -13.75
N ASN A 151 6.05 7.92 -13.38
CA ASN A 151 5.17 8.54 -12.40
C ASN A 151 4.69 7.53 -11.34
N ILE A 152 5.65 6.89 -10.66
CA ILE A 152 5.41 5.93 -9.58
C ILE A 152 5.92 6.51 -8.27
N VAL A 153 5.08 6.45 -7.22
CA VAL A 153 5.43 6.84 -5.85
C VAL A 153 5.55 5.60 -4.99
N LEU A 154 6.71 5.36 -4.40
CA LEU A 154 6.90 4.32 -3.41
C LEU A 154 6.30 4.73 -2.08
N SER A 155 5.57 3.81 -1.45
CA SER A 155 4.98 3.98 -0.13
C SER A 155 5.09 2.68 0.64
N GLY A 156 5.36 2.76 1.94
CA GLY A 156 5.50 1.56 2.74
C GLY A 156 5.13 1.79 4.20
N SER A 157 4.76 0.72 4.87
CA SER A 157 4.46 0.70 6.30
C SER A 157 5.53 -0.08 7.05
N SER A 158 6.12 0.48 8.13
CA SER A 158 7.07 -0.24 9.00
C SER A 158 8.19 -0.94 8.21
N ALA A 159 8.26 -2.28 8.24
CA ALA A 159 9.21 -3.06 7.44
C ALA A 159 9.16 -2.71 5.95
N GLY A 160 7.94 -2.51 5.40
CA GLY A 160 7.77 -2.06 4.01
C GLY A 160 8.33 -0.67 3.75
N ALA A 161 8.30 0.22 4.73
CA ALA A 161 8.98 1.52 4.61
C ALA A 161 10.51 1.38 4.56
N MET A 162 11.08 0.44 5.31
CA MET A 162 12.53 0.14 5.24
C MET A 162 12.95 -0.41 3.87
N ILE A 163 12.08 -1.21 3.25
CA ILE A 163 12.31 -1.73 1.88
C ILE A 163 12.22 -0.60 0.84
N SER A 164 11.39 0.42 1.09
CA SER A 164 11.08 1.50 0.15
C SER A 164 12.06 2.68 0.19
N LEU A 165 13.00 2.70 1.16
CA LEU A 165 14.02 3.74 1.31
C LEU A 165 15.24 3.47 0.43
#